data_b66a8db62eb615d58e81d17c6b531421
#
_entry.id   b66a8db62eb615d58e81d17c6b531421
#
_cell.length_a   1.000
_cell.length_b   1.000
_cell.length_c   1.000
_cell.angle_alpha   90.00
_cell.angle_beta   90.00
_cell.angle_gamma   90.00
#
_symmetry.space_group_name_H-M   'P 1'
#
loop_
_entity.id
_entity.type
_entity.pdbx_description
1 polymer ?
#
loop_
_entity_poly.entity_id
_entity_poly.type
_entity_poly.pdbx_seq_one_letter_code
_entity_poly.pdbx_strand_id
1 'polypeptide(L)'
;MAGHSQFKNIMHRKERQDAVKSKLFGKLAREITVSARLGLPDPAMNARLRAAVLAARAENMPKDNIERAIKKASGGDGESYEEIRYEGYGPGGVAVIVEVLTDNRNRTAGEVRASFTKSGGNLAETGAVSFMFDRVGLVEYDAKVASAETMLEAAIDAGAEDVVSSESGHEIYTAQESLREVAKSLEQRFGEPRRAALVWKPQNTVAVNDEQGEKVLRLMETLNEHDDVQNVYSNFEVSDAVMQKHGA
;
A
#
# COMPACT_ATOMS: atom_id res chain seq x y z
N MET A 1 -1.64 -16.29 3.22
CA MET A 1 -1.19 -14.92 2.84
C MET A 1 -0.22 -14.32 3.87
N ALA A 2 0.56 -15.19 4.54
CA ALA A 2 1.47 -14.73 5.61
C ALA A 2 2.61 -13.83 5.11
N GLY A 3 3.18 -14.09 3.93
CA GLY A 3 4.40 -13.40 3.48
C GLY A 3 4.25 -11.89 3.27
N HIS A 4 3.21 -11.43 2.57
CA HIS A 4 3.08 -9.99 2.26
C HIS A 4 2.68 -9.16 3.49
N SER A 5 1.76 -9.65 4.33
CA SER A 5 1.40 -8.96 5.58
C SER A 5 2.55 -8.95 6.59
N GLN A 6 3.31 -10.04 6.70
CA GLN A 6 4.52 -10.08 7.54
C GLN A 6 5.60 -9.13 7.04
N PHE A 7 5.84 -9.07 5.72
CA PHE A 7 6.79 -8.13 5.13
C PHE A 7 6.40 -6.68 5.41
N LYS A 8 5.12 -6.30 5.25
CA LYS A 8 4.63 -4.98 5.63
C LYS A 8 4.96 -4.64 7.10
N ASN A 9 4.79 -5.58 8.00
CA ASN A 9 5.10 -5.38 9.42
C ASN A 9 6.60 -5.13 9.67
N ILE A 10 7.47 -5.82 8.93
CA ILE A 10 8.92 -5.59 9.00
C ILE A 10 9.26 -4.19 8.49
N MET A 11 8.66 -3.78 7.37
CA MET A 11 8.86 -2.43 6.83
C MET A 11 8.40 -1.35 7.81
N HIS A 12 7.22 -1.47 8.42
CA HIS A 12 6.73 -0.56 9.45
C HIS A 12 7.65 -0.49 10.69
N ARG A 13 8.35 -1.58 11.05
CA ARG A 13 9.34 -1.55 12.13
C ARG A 13 10.60 -0.79 11.76
N LYS A 14 11.08 -0.90 10.50
CA LYS A 14 12.22 -0.14 9.97
C LYS A 14 11.92 1.35 9.79
N GLU A 15 10.68 1.74 9.52
CA GLU A 15 10.22 3.11 9.29
C GLU A 15 10.37 4.08 10.50
N ARG A 16 10.82 3.59 11.64
CA ARG A 16 11.05 4.41 12.84
C ARG A 16 12.28 5.32 12.77
N GLN A 17 13.12 5.19 11.74
CA GLN A 17 14.26 6.06 11.54
C GLN A 17 13.85 7.36 10.82
N ASP A 18 14.38 8.52 11.27
CA ASP A 18 13.95 9.84 10.77
C ASP A 18 14.04 10.03 9.25
N ALA A 19 15.06 9.45 8.60
CA ALA A 19 15.22 9.53 7.14
C ALA A 19 14.11 8.78 6.39
N VAL A 20 13.70 7.61 6.87
CA VAL A 20 12.64 6.79 6.28
C VAL A 20 11.29 7.47 6.49
N LYS A 21 11.08 8.06 7.66
CA LYS A 21 9.87 8.82 7.97
C LYS A 21 9.71 10.05 7.08
N SER A 22 10.81 10.75 6.76
CA SER A 22 10.80 11.88 5.83
C SER A 22 10.36 11.46 4.42
N LYS A 23 10.88 10.34 3.89
CA LYS A 23 10.46 9.78 2.59
C LYS A 23 8.98 9.40 2.59
N LEU A 24 8.51 8.71 3.64
CA LEU A 24 7.10 8.35 3.79
C LEU A 24 6.20 9.59 3.78
N PHE A 25 6.56 10.62 4.52
CA PHE A 25 5.82 11.88 4.51
C PHE A 25 5.82 12.56 3.13
N GLY A 26 6.92 12.46 2.38
CA GLY A 26 6.99 12.93 0.99
C GLY A 26 5.99 12.23 0.08
N LYS A 27 5.89 10.91 0.16
CA LYS A 27 4.93 10.09 -0.59
C LYS A 27 3.48 10.44 -0.22
N LEU A 28 3.18 10.48 1.07
CA LEU A 28 1.84 10.83 1.57
C LEU A 28 1.43 12.25 1.16
N ALA A 29 2.33 13.22 1.24
CA ALA A 29 2.07 14.59 0.80
C ALA A 29 1.82 14.67 -0.71
N ARG A 30 2.54 13.89 -1.51
CA ARG A 30 2.32 13.78 -2.96
C ARG A 30 0.93 13.21 -3.27
N GLU A 31 0.56 12.11 -2.63
CA GLU A 31 -0.77 11.50 -2.79
C GLU A 31 -1.89 12.47 -2.41
N ILE A 32 -1.75 13.19 -1.29
CA ILE A 32 -2.70 14.24 -0.87
C ILE A 32 -2.81 15.33 -1.94
N THR A 33 -1.69 15.83 -2.45
CA THR A 33 -1.67 16.90 -3.45
C THR A 33 -2.33 16.45 -4.76
N VAL A 34 -2.01 15.24 -5.24
CA VAL A 34 -2.58 14.68 -6.47
C VAL A 34 -4.08 14.44 -6.29
N SER A 35 -4.49 13.84 -5.19
CA SER A 35 -5.91 13.57 -4.89
C SER A 35 -6.74 14.85 -4.82
N ALA A 36 -6.20 15.92 -4.21
CA ALA A 36 -6.86 17.22 -4.12
C ALA A 36 -6.92 17.93 -5.48
N ARG A 37 -5.93 17.71 -6.36
CA ARG A 37 -5.89 18.30 -7.71
C ARG A 37 -6.85 17.63 -8.69
N LEU A 38 -6.96 16.30 -8.63
CA LEU A 38 -7.82 15.49 -9.51
C LEU A 38 -9.31 15.55 -9.11
N GLY A 39 -9.59 16.01 -7.90
CA GLY A 39 -10.94 16.13 -7.37
C GLY A 39 -11.17 17.47 -6.67
N LEU A 40 -12.06 17.48 -5.69
CA LEU A 40 -12.25 18.64 -4.82
C LEU A 40 -11.19 18.64 -3.70
N PRO A 41 -10.65 19.82 -3.32
CA PRO A 41 -9.68 19.94 -2.23
C PRO A 41 -10.33 19.87 -0.83
N ASP A 42 -11.41 19.11 -0.71
CA ASP A 42 -12.15 18.87 0.51
C ASP A 42 -12.28 17.36 0.76
N PRO A 43 -11.69 16.82 1.84
CA PRO A 43 -11.79 15.39 2.17
C PRO A 43 -13.22 14.89 2.38
N ALA A 44 -14.16 15.75 2.75
CA ALA A 44 -15.58 15.38 2.90
C ALA A 44 -16.22 15.02 1.55
N MET A 45 -15.80 15.71 0.49
CA MET A 45 -16.35 15.59 -0.86
C MET A 45 -15.48 14.75 -1.81
N ASN A 46 -14.26 14.40 -1.40
CA ASN A 46 -13.29 13.67 -2.21
C ASN A 46 -12.82 12.40 -1.47
N ALA A 47 -13.34 11.25 -1.89
CA ALA A 47 -13.06 9.97 -1.23
C ALA A 47 -11.57 9.59 -1.26
N ARG A 48 -10.87 9.85 -2.39
CA ARG A 48 -9.43 9.58 -2.52
C ARG A 48 -8.62 10.48 -1.58
N LEU A 49 -8.93 11.76 -1.53
CA LEU A 49 -8.27 12.70 -0.62
C LEU A 49 -8.51 12.33 0.83
N ARG A 50 -9.72 11.89 1.18
CA ARG A 50 -10.04 11.40 2.52
C ARG A 50 -9.17 10.21 2.90
N ALA A 51 -9.03 9.22 2.01
CA ALA A 51 -8.17 8.05 2.23
C ALA A 51 -6.69 8.45 2.39
N ALA A 52 -6.18 9.38 1.57
CA ALA A 52 -4.83 9.89 1.67
C ALA A 52 -4.56 10.64 2.99
N VAL A 53 -5.52 11.47 3.43
CA VAL A 53 -5.44 12.18 4.73
C VAL A 53 -5.50 11.19 5.89
N LEU A 54 -6.35 10.17 5.81
CA LEU A 54 -6.43 9.11 6.81
C LEU A 54 -5.09 8.39 6.98
N ALA A 55 -4.49 7.94 5.87
CA ALA A 55 -3.18 7.30 5.88
C ALA A 55 -2.07 8.21 6.46
N ALA A 56 -2.09 9.51 6.12
CA ALA A 56 -1.14 10.47 6.65
C ALA A 56 -1.28 10.66 8.18
N ARG A 57 -2.51 10.69 8.70
CA ARG A 57 -2.77 10.78 10.14
C ARG A 57 -2.33 9.52 10.87
N ALA A 58 -2.57 8.34 10.30
CA ALA A 58 -2.14 7.06 10.86
C ALA A 58 -0.61 7.00 11.05
N GLU A 59 0.15 7.65 10.15
CA GLU A 59 1.61 7.79 10.25
C GLU A 59 2.05 9.00 11.09
N ASN A 60 1.14 9.65 11.81
CA ASN A 60 1.40 10.83 12.63
C ASN A 60 1.98 12.02 11.85
N MET A 61 1.58 12.22 10.60
CA MET A 61 1.94 13.41 9.84
C MET A 61 1.30 14.65 10.50
N PRO A 62 2.08 15.73 10.78
CA PRO A 62 1.55 16.96 11.34
C PRO A 62 0.42 17.56 10.49
N LYS A 63 -0.61 18.04 11.15
CA LYS A 63 -1.79 18.66 10.50
C LYS A 63 -1.40 19.75 9.49
N ASP A 64 -0.44 20.61 9.85
CA ASP A 64 0.05 21.67 8.97
C ASP A 64 0.66 21.14 7.67
N ASN A 65 1.30 19.96 7.69
CA ASN A 65 1.85 19.34 6.50
C ASN A 65 0.74 18.83 5.58
N ILE A 66 -0.32 18.25 6.16
CA ILE A 66 -1.52 17.79 5.42
C ILE A 66 -2.20 18.98 4.77
N GLU A 67 -2.48 20.06 5.52
CA GLU A 67 -3.12 21.26 5.01
C GLU A 67 -2.29 21.95 3.92
N ARG A 68 -0.96 21.99 4.08
CA ARG A 68 -0.04 22.52 3.07
C ARG A 68 -0.07 21.70 1.78
N ALA A 69 -0.13 20.36 1.88
CA ALA A 69 -0.23 19.48 0.73
C ALA A 69 -1.56 19.68 -0.04
N ILE A 70 -2.68 19.84 0.67
CA ILE A 70 -3.98 20.15 0.07
C ILE A 70 -3.93 21.52 -0.63
N LYS A 71 -3.38 22.55 0.04
CA LYS A 71 -3.26 23.91 -0.52
C LYS A 71 -2.37 23.97 -1.75
N LYS A 72 -1.29 23.16 -1.80
CA LYS A 72 -0.38 23.05 -2.96
C LYS A 72 -1.13 22.62 -4.23
N ALA A 73 -2.21 21.85 -4.10
CA ALA A 73 -3.04 21.43 -5.23
C ALA A 73 -3.73 22.58 -5.96
N SER A 74 -4.06 23.68 -5.25
CA SER A 74 -4.75 24.86 -5.78
C SER A 74 -3.81 25.89 -6.43
N GLY A 75 -2.49 25.73 -6.29
CA GLY A 75 -1.47 26.59 -6.91
C GLY A 75 -1.23 26.19 -8.38
N GLY A 76 -1.34 27.15 -9.31
CA GLY A 76 -1.24 26.93 -10.75
C GLY A 76 0.12 26.45 -11.26
N ASP A 77 1.20 26.55 -10.48
CA ASP A 77 2.60 26.23 -10.87
C ASP A 77 3.10 24.88 -10.29
N GLY A 78 2.19 23.98 -9.95
CA GLY A 78 2.58 22.70 -9.34
C GLY A 78 3.04 21.65 -10.34
N GLU A 79 4.05 20.85 -9.95
CA GLU A 79 4.51 19.66 -10.66
C GLU A 79 3.32 18.81 -11.12
N SER A 80 3.30 18.46 -12.40
CA SER A 80 2.29 17.55 -12.95
C SER A 80 2.74 16.12 -12.68
N TYR A 81 2.01 15.41 -11.84
CA TYR A 81 2.26 14.00 -11.58
C TYR A 81 1.39 13.12 -12.48
N GLU A 82 2.00 12.10 -13.06
CA GLU A 82 1.33 11.03 -13.78
C GLU A 82 1.20 9.80 -12.88
N GLU A 83 0.02 9.18 -12.92
CA GLU A 83 -0.21 7.87 -12.30
C GLU A 83 0.17 6.79 -13.30
N ILE A 84 1.09 5.91 -12.91
CA ILE A 84 1.53 4.81 -13.76
C ILE A 84 1.54 3.54 -12.94
N ARG A 85 1.06 2.45 -13.54
CA ARG A 85 1.18 1.11 -13.01
C ARG A 85 2.21 0.35 -13.83
N TYR A 86 3.24 -0.14 -13.15
CA TYR A 86 4.19 -1.09 -13.72
C TYR A 86 3.89 -2.49 -13.23
N GLU A 87 4.14 -3.46 -14.10
CA GLU A 87 3.92 -4.87 -13.85
C GLU A 87 5.18 -5.65 -14.19
N GLY A 88 5.48 -6.70 -13.43
CA GLY A 88 6.67 -7.50 -13.70
C GLY A 88 6.71 -8.78 -12.88
N TYR A 89 7.75 -9.55 -13.15
CA TYR A 89 8.05 -10.78 -12.44
C TYR A 89 9.34 -10.63 -11.65
N GLY A 90 9.26 -10.91 -10.36
CA GLY A 90 10.40 -11.07 -9.48
C GLY A 90 11.02 -12.47 -9.57
N PRO A 91 12.10 -12.72 -8.79
CA PRO A 91 12.70 -14.05 -8.67
C PRO A 91 11.66 -15.13 -8.34
N GLY A 92 11.81 -16.31 -8.94
CA GLY A 92 10.87 -17.42 -8.73
C GLY A 92 9.51 -17.28 -9.44
N GLY A 93 9.36 -16.29 -10.34
CA GLY A 93 8.10 -16.05 -11.04
C GLY A 93 7.06 -15.31 -10.21
N VAL A 94 7.47 -14.67 -9.13
CA VAL A 94 6.61 -13.84 -8.28
C VAL A 94 6.05 -12.67 -9.09
N ALA A 95 4.72 -12.55 -9.15
CA ALA A 95 4.06 -11.42 -9.78
C ALA A 95 4.15 -10.17 -8.89
N VAL A 96 4.48 -9.03 -9.51
CA VAL A 96 4.64 -7.75 -8.81
C VAL A 96 3.91 -6.64 -9.57
N ILE A 97 3.08 -5.88 -8.85
CA ILE A 97 2.43 -4.65 -9.33
C ILE A 97 3.05 -3.48 -8.55
N VAL A 98 3.44 -2.42 -9.28
CA VAL A 98 4.04 -1.20 -8.71
C VAL A 98 3.20 -0.01 -9.15
N GLU A 99 2.55 0.67 -8.21
CA GLU A 99 1.81 1.91 -8.46
C GLU A 99 2.71 3.11 -8.13
N VAL A 100 2.84 4.03 -9.07
CA VAL A 100 3.72 5.20 -8.94
C VAL A 100 2.98 6.50 -9.22
N LEU A 101 3.47 7.57 -8.57
CA LEU A 101 3.16 8.96 -8.92
C LEU A 101 4.47 9.65 -9.27
N THR A 102 4.65 10.03 -10.51
CA THR A 102 5.90 10.61 -10.99
C THR A 102 5.70 11.87 -11.81
N ASP A 103 6.63 12.80 -11.70
CA ASP A 103 6.79 13.96 -12.56
C ASP A 103 7.67 13.67 -13.80
N ASN A 104 8.31 12.47 -13.83
CA ASN A 104 9.19 12.06 -14.92
C ASN A 104 9.07 10.56 -15.21
N ARG A 105 8.15 10.21 -16.11
CA ARG A 105 7.86 8.84 -16.52
C ARG A 105 9.10 8.06 -16.97
N ASN A 106 9.99 8.70 -17.75
CA ASN A 106 11.15 7.99 -18.33
C ASN A 106 12.18 7.64 -17.25
N ARG A 107 12.45 8.57 -16.31
CA ARG A 107 13.31 8.33 -15.16
C ARG A 107 12.78 7.16 -14.35
N THR A 108 11.53 7.24 -13.91
CA THR A 108 10.92 6.22 -13.04
C THR A 108 10.85 4.85 -13.72
N ALA A 109 10.50 4.80 -15.03
CA ALA A 109 10.50 3.54 -15.78
C ALA A 109 11.90 2.89 -15.82
N GLY A 110 12.96 3.69 -16.01
CA GLY A 110 14.34 3.22 -15.97
C GLY A 110 14.75 2.68 -14.59
N GLU A 111 14.43 3.39 -13.54
CA GLU A 111 14.77 3.03 -12.15
C GLU A 111 14.01 1.79 -11.68
N VAL A 112 12.70 1.69 -11.96
CA VAL A 112 11.88 0.50 -11.66
C VAL A 112 12.41 -0.72 -12.43
N ARG A 113 12.70 -0.58 -13.74
CA ARG A 113 13.29 -1.66 -14.54
C ARG A 113 14.63 -2.12 -13.97
N ALA A 114 15.48 -1.19 -13.57
CA ALA A 114 16.78 -1.51 -12.97
C ALA A 114 16.61 -2.28 -11.63
N SER A 115 15.63 -1.93 -10.81
CA SER A 115 15.30 -2.62 -9.57
C SER A 115 14.92 -4.08 -9.80
N PHE A 116 14.03 -4.33 -10.77
CA PHE A 116 13.67 -5.70 -11.17
C PHE A 116 14.89 -6.48 -11.66
N THR A 117 15.65 -5.93 -12.61
CA THR A 117 16.80 -6.60 -13.23
C THR A 117 17.90 -6.94 -12.22
N LYS A 118 18.24 -6.00 -11.31
CA LYS A 118 19.25 -6.22 -10.26
C LYS A 118 18.87 -7.33 -9.29
N SER A 119 17.57 -7.53 -9.07
CA SER A 119 17.06 -8.59 -8.21
C SER A 119 16.87 -9.93 -8.92
N GLY A 120 17.15 -10.00 -10.22
CA GLY A 120 16.98 -11.24 -11.02
C GLY A 120 15.55 -11.44 -11.54
N GLY A 121 14.76 -10.36 -11.59
CA GLY A 121 13.44 -10.31 -12.19
C GLY A 121 13.43 -9.53 -13.50
N ASN A 122 12.26 -9.27 -14.03
CA ASN A 122 12.06 -8.47 -15.24
C ASN A 122 10.78 -7.64 -15.17
N LEU A 123 10.87 -6.41 -15.68
CA LEU A 123 9.70 -5.58 -15.91
C LEU A 123 8.99 -6.08 -17.18
N ALA A 124 7.68 -6.24 -17.11
CA ALA A 124 6.83 -6.74 -18.19
C ALA A 124 5.93 -5.62 -18.75
N GLU A 125 5.10 -5.95 -19.71
CA GLU A 125 4.08 -5.05 -20.24
C GLU A 125 2.90 -4.93 -19.25
N THR A 126 2.16 -3.84 -19.36
CA THR A 126 0.94 -3.64 -18.57
C THR A 126 -0.09 -4.72 -18.91
N GLY A 127 -0.66 -5.34 -17.88
CA GLY A 127 -1.57 -6.47 -18.01
C GLY A 127 -0.91 -7.86 -17.89
N ALA A 128 0.44 -7.89 -17.75
CA ALA A 128 1.18 -9.17 -17.68
C ALA A 128 0.91 -9.95 -16.39
N VAL A 129 0.61 -9.29 -15.28
CA VAL A 129 0.40 -9.93 -13.97
C VAL A 129 -0.89 -9.51 -13.28
N SER A 130 -1.55 -8.43 -13.69
CA SER A 130 -2.73 -7.91 -13.00
C SER A 130 -3.92 -8.89 -12.94
N PHE A 131 -4.01 -9.82 -13.89
CA PHE A 131 -5.01 -10.89 -13.87
C PHE A 131 -4.82 -11.93 -12.74
N MET A 132 -3.66 -11.92 -12.06
CA MET A 132 -3.38 -12.77 -10.90
C MET A 132 -3.84 -12.13 -9.58
N PHE A 133 -4.41 -10.92 -9.65
CA PHE A 133 -4.86 -10.16 -8.50
C PHE A 133 -6.30 -9.70 -8.68
N ASP A 134 -7.01 -9.61 -7.56
CA ASP A 134 -8.31 -8.96 -7.50
C ASP A 134 -8.16 -7.53 -7.01
N ARG A 135 -8.91 -6.60 -7.61
CA ARG A 135 -9.02 -5.24 -7.10
C ARG A 135 -10.10 -5.21 -6.04
N VAL A 136 -9.74 -5.01 -4.78
CA VAL A 136 -10.65 -5.09 -3.63
C VAL A 136 -10.53 -3.85 -2.73
N GLY A 137 -11.55 -3.62 -1.91
CA GLY A 137 -11.45 -2.68 -0.81
C GLY A 137 -10.71 -3.29 0.36
N LEU A 138 -9.89 -2.49 1.06
CA LEU A 138 -9.20 -2.86 2.29
C LEU A 138 -9.46 -1.80 3.36
N VAL A 139 -9.90 -2.24 4.54
CA VAL A 139 -9.97 -1.42 5.76
C VAL A 139 -9.03 -2.03 6.79
N GLU A 140 -8.11 -1.23 7.34
CA GLU A 140 -7.11 -1.71 8.31
C GLU A 140 -7.32 -1.04 9.68
N TYR A 141 -7.29 -1.86 10.74
CA TYR A 141 -7.32 -1.44 12.14
C TYR A 141 -6.13 -2.01 12.91
N ASP A 142 -5.72 -1.31 13.98
CA ASP A 142 -4.75 -1.84 14.93
C ASP A 142 -5.32 -3.05 15.69
N ALA A 143 -4.46 -4.02 16.03
CA ALA A 143 -4.86 -5.22 16.78
C ALA A 143 -5.51 -4.93 18.14
N LYS A 144 -5.18 -3.77 18.72
CA LYS A 144 -5.69 -3.35 20.04
C LYS A 144 -7.13 -2.83 20.02
N VAL A 145 -7.69 -2.57 18.84
CA VAL A 145 -9.02 -1.98 18.69
C VAL A 145 -10.12 -2.96 19.09
N ALA A 146 -9.94 -4.23 18.75
CA ALA A 146 -10.89 -5.30 19.09
C ALA A 146 -10.18 -6.66 19.12
N SER A 147 -10.86 -7.69 19.68
CA SER A 147 -10.44 -9.07 19.48
C SER A 147 -10.69 -9.51 18.03
N ALA A 148 -10.00 -10.55 17.57
CA ALA A 148 -10.22 -11.14 16.25
C ALA A 148 -11.68 -11.55 16.03
N GLU A 149 -12.30 -12.14 17.05
CA GLU A 149 -13.71 -12.58 17.03
C GLU A 149 -14.67 -11.38 16.90
N THR A 150 -14.48 -10.35 17.73
CA THR A 150 -15.30 -9.12 17.68
C THR A 150 -15.16 -8.39 16.34
N MET A 151 -13.95 -8.35 15.78
CA MET A 151 -13.72 -7.72 14.48
C MET A 151 -14.37 -8.53 13.36
N LEU A 152 -14.27 -9.86 13.40
CA LEU A 152 -14.90 -10.75 12.41
C LEU A 152 -16.42 -10.57 12.40
N GLU A 153 -17.07 -10.60 13.56
CA GLU A 153 -18.52 -10.37 13.68
C GLU A 153 -18.93 -9.02 13.10
N ALA A 154 -18.23 -7.95 13.49
CA ALA A 154 -18.53 -6.61 13.00
C ALA A 154 -18.31 -6.44 11.50
N ALA A 155 -17.30 -7.08 10.94
CA ALA A 155 -17.01 -7.05 9.52
C ALA A 155 -18.07 -7.81 8.70
N ILE A 156 -18.54 -8.96 9.19
CA ILE A 156 -19.65 -9.70 8.58
C ILE A 156 -20.92 -8.83 8.58
N ASP A 157 -21.26 -8.24 9.74
CA ASP A 157 -22.43 -7.35 9.87
C ASP A 157 -22.33 -6.13 8.91
N ALA A 158 -21.12 -5.64 8.66
CA ALA A 158 -20.86 -4.53 7.75
C ALA A 158 -20.88 -4.94 6.26
N GLY A 159 -20.90 -6.23 5.93
CA GLY A 159 -20.88 -6.74 4.56
C GLY A 159 -19.49 -6.93 3.96
N ALA A 160 -18.48 -7.17 4.80
CA ALA A 160 -17.14 -7.54 4.33
C ALA A 160 -17.11 -8.98 3.78
N GLU A 161 -16.16 -9.23 2.86
CA GLU A 161 -15.99 -10.55 2.22
C GLU A 161 -14.98 -11.42 2.96
N ASP A 162 -13.97 -10.82 3.59
CA ASP A 162 -12.91 -11.56 4.28
C ASP A 162 -12.28 -10.71 5.39
N VAL A 163 -11.78 -11.36 6.45
CA VAL A 163 -11.09 -10.72 7.57
C VAL A 163 -9.85 -11.52 7.95
N VAL A 164 -8.70 -10.85 7.94
CA VAL A 164 -7.44 -11.42 8.40
C VAL A 164 -7.00 -10.66 9.65
N SER A 165 -7.00 -11.35 10.79
CA SER A 165 -6.52 -10.79 12.06
C SER A 165 -5.17 -11.37 12.43
N SER A 166 -4.24 -10.51 12.89
CA SER A 166 -2.90 -10.88 13.32
C SER A 166 -2.46 -10.02 14.51
N GLU A 167 -1.27 -10.25 15.02
CA GLU A 167 -0.67 -9.41 16.08
C GLU A 167 -0.45 -7.96 15.63
N SER A 168 -0.36 -7.71 14.32
CA SER A 168 -0.13 -6.38 13.74
C SER A 168 -1.41 -5.60 13.50
N GLY A 169 -2.56 -6.27 13.40
CA GLY A 169 -3.84 -5.61 13.13
C GLY A 169 -4.86 -6.51 12.47
N HIS A 170 -5.93 -5.86 12.04
CA HIS A 170 -7.03 -6.48 11.32
C HIS A 170 -7.08 -5.90 9.91
N GLU A 171 -7.07 -6.77 8.92
CA GLU A 171 -7.27 -6.45 7.51
C GLU A 171 -8.66 -6.95 7.10
N ILE A 172 -9.55 -6.03 6.76
CA ILE A 172 -10.93 -6.32 6.35
C ILE A 172 -11.06 -6.07 4.85
N TYR A 173 -11.39 -7.09 4.10
CA TYR A 173 -11.52 -7.05 2.65
C TYR A 173 -12.97 -6.97 2.21
N THR A 174 -13.23 -6.17 1.18
CA THR A 174 -14.58 -5.90 0.66
C THR A 174 -14.57 -5.91 -0.87
N ALA A 175 -15.73 -6.05 -1.50
CA ALA A 175 -15.89 -5.64 -2.89
C ALA A 175 -15.52 -4.15 -3.05
N GLN A 176 -15.05 -3.75 -4.24
CA GLN A 176 -14.60 -2.36 -4.48
C GLN A 176 -15.70 -1.34 -4.17
N GLU A 177 -16.90 -1.61 -4.64
CA GLU A 177 -18.09 -0.78 -4.50
C GLU A 177 -18.57 -0.66 -3.05
N SER A 178 -18.33 -1.68 -2.23
CA SER A 178 -18.77 -1.74 -0.83
C SER A 178 -17.78 -1.09 0.14
N LEU A 179 -16.55 -0.76 -0.28
CA LEU A 179 -15.50 -0.23 0.59
C LEU A 179 -16.00 0.95 1.46
N ARG A 180 -16.72 1.90 0.85
CA ARG A 180 -17.18 3.09 1.55
C ARG A 180 -18.19 2.77 2.65
N GLU A 181 -19.13 1.86 2.37
CA GLU A 181 -20.19 1.51 3.30
C GLU A 181 -19.64 0.67 4.45
N VAL A 182 -18.80 -0.31 4.15
CA VAL A 182 -18.13 -1.13 5.15
C VAL A 182 -17.22 -0.29 6.06
N ALA A 183 -16.37 0.56 5.48
CA ALA A 183 -15.50 1.45 6.26
C ALA A 183 -16.31 2.36 7.18
N LYS A 184 -17.42 2.96 6.71
CA LYS A 184 -18.28 3.82 7.51
C LYS A 184 -18.97 3.05 8.65
N SER A 185 -19.43 1.82 8.41
CA SER A 185 -20.05 0.97 9.43
C SER A 185 -19.05 0.61 10.54
N LEU A 186 -17.84 0.21 10.15
CA LEU A 186 -16.77 -0.12 11.11
C LEU A 186 -16.28 1.10 11.88
N GLU A 187 -16.19 2.27 11.23
CA GLU A 187 -15.81 3.54 11.87
C GLU A 187 -16.80 3.95 12.99
N GLN A 188 -18.09 3.73 12.79
CA GLN A 188 -19.10 3.99 13.83
C GLN A 188 -18.90 3.13 15.08
N ARG A 189 -18.37 1.91 14.93
CA ARG A 189 -18.20 0.96 16.04
C ARG A 189 -16.81 1.06 16.69
N PHE A 190 -15.77 1.30 15.89
CA PHE A 190 -14.36 1.22 16.31
C PHE A 190 -13.57 2.53 16.18
N GLY A 191 -14.19 3.59 15.65
CA GLY A 191 -13.49 4.82 15.34
C GLY A 191 -12.76 4.77 13.99
N GLU A 192 -11.98 5.82 13.73
CA GLU A 192 -11.28 6.02 12.45
C GLU A 192 -10.29 4.86 12.18
N PRO A 193 -10.36 4.17 11.01
CA PRO A 193 -9.41 3.11 10.66
C PRO A 193 -8.03 3.69 10.33
N ARG A 194 -6.97 2.88 10.37
CA ARG A 194 -5.63 3.28 9.91
C ARG A 194 -5.60 3.53 8.41
N ARG A 195 -6.35 2.73 7.66
CA ARG A 195 -6.40 2.79 6.20
C ARG A 195 -7.77 2.36 5.69
N ALA A 196 -8.25 3.02 4.65
CA ALA A 196 -9.37 2.58 3.85
C ALA A 196 -9.05 2.90 2.38
N ALA A 197 -8.74 1.90 1.57
CA ALA A 197 -8.24 2.10 0.20
C ALA A 197 -8.55 0.89 -0.70
N LEU A 198 -8.54 1.12 -2.01
CA LEU A 198 -8.53 0.03 -2.99
C LEU A 198 -7.12 -0.55 -3.11
N VAL A 199 -7.00 -1.86 -3.08
CA VAL A 199 -5.72 -2.60 -3.15
C VAL A 199 -5.79 -3.74 -4.16
N TRP A 200 -4.62 -4.28 -4.53
CA TRP A 200 -4.49 -5.49 -5.33
C TRP A 200 -4.25 -6.68 -4.40
N LYS A 201 -5.25 -7.55 -4.23
CA LYS A 201 -5.17 -8.77 -3.42
C LYS A 201 -4.79 -9.94 -4.34
N PRO A 202 -3.69 -10.68 -4.10
CA PRO A 202 -3.34 -11.82 -4.93
C PRO A 202 -4.38 -12.94 -4.77
N GLN A 203 -4.78 -13.54 -5.90
CA GLN A 203 -5.69 -14.70 -5.94
C GLN A 203 -5.00 -15.96 -5.41
N ASN A 204 -3.70 -16.11 -5.73
CA ASN A 204 -2.87 -17.24 -5.31
C ASN A 204 -1.47 -16.75 -4.94
N THR A 205 -0.80 -17.46 -4.02
CA THR A 205 0.58 -17.22 -3.65
C THR A 205 1.55 -18.11 -4.44
N VAL A 206 2.77 -17.62 -4.64
CA VAL A 206 3.89 -18.36 -5.23
C VAL A 206 4.92 -18.59 -4.14
N ALA A 207 5.05 -19.85 -3.72
CA ALA A 207 6.10 -20.25 -2.78
C ALA A 207 7.47 -20.20 -3.46
N VAL A 208 8.43 -19.52 -2.84
CA VAL A 208 9.80 -19.41 -3.33
C VAL A 208 10.77 -20.04 -2.35
N ASN A 209 11.91 -20.57 -2.85
CA ASN A 209 12.98 -21.05 -1.98
C ASN A 209 13.69 -19.89 -1.26
N ASP A 210 14.51 -20.21 -0.26
CA ASP A 210 15.13 -19.19 0.59
C ASP A 210 16.01 -18.20 -0.18
N GLU A 211 16.78 -18.64 -1.18
CA GLU A 211 17.60 -17.75 -2.02
C GLU A 211 16.74 -16.78 -2.85
N GLN A 212 15.69 -17.30 -3.46
CA GLN A 212 14.74 -16.49 -4.21
C GLN A 212 13.99 -15.54 -3.28
N GLY A 213 13.61 -16.02 -2.09
CA GLY A 213 12.92 -15.23 -1.07
C GLY A 213 13.72 -14.01 -0.63
N GLU A 214 15.02 -14.18 -0.34
CA GLU A 214 15.91 -13.06 -0.01
C GLU A 214 15.96 -12.00 -1.15
N LYS A 215 16.03 -12.47 -2.41
CA LYS A 215 16.03 -11.56 -3.56
C LYS A 215 14.69 -10.84 -3.75
N VAL A 216 13.56 -11.54 -3.53
CA VAL A 216 12.22 -10.95 -3.58
C VAL A 216 12.08 -9.88 -2.51
N LEU A 217 12.46 -10.17 -1.26
CA LEU A 217 12.35 -9.20 -0.17
C LEU A 217 13.18 -7.94 -0.44
N ARG A 218 14.41 -8.08 -0.97
CA ARG A 218 15.24 -6.94 -1.40
C ARG A 218 14.60 -6.14 -2.53
N LEU A 219 13.96 -6.81 -3.50
CA LEU A 219 13.21 -6.13 -4.56
C LEU A 219 12.06 -5.31 -3.97
N MET A 220 11.27 -5.91 -3.07
CA MET A 220 10.16 -5.21 -2.40
C MET A 220 10.65 -3.99 -1.61
N GLU A 221 11.75 -4.14 -0.86
CA GLU A 221 12.36 -3.05 -0.10
C GLU A 221 12.83 -1.92 -1.03
N THR A 222 13.61 -2.25 -2.08
CA THR A 222 14.11 -1.28 -3.05
C THR A 222 12.97 -0.52 -3.74
N LEU A 223 11.89 -1.21 -4.13
CA LEU A 223 10.73 -0.58 -4.75
C LEU A 223 9.97 0.30 -3.74
N ASN A 224 9.78 -0.17 -2.51
CA ASN A 224 9.10 0.62 -1.48
C ASN A 224 9.91 1.85 -1.03
N GLU A 225 11.23 1.81 -1.11
CA GLU A 225 12.10 2.96 -0.81
C GLU A 225 12.17 4.00 -1.94
N HIS A 226 11.73 3.66 -3.14
CA HIS A 226 11.73 4.58 -4.26
C HIS A 226 10.73 5.71 -4.06
N ASP A 227 11.14 6.97 -4.25
CA ASP A 227 10.35 8.15 -3.92
C ASP A 227 9.04 8.25 -4.73
N ASP A 228 9.05 7.83 -5.99
CA ASP A 228 7.86 7.88 -6.86
C ASP A 228 6.91 6.70 -6.66
N VAL A 229 7.35 5.61 -6.01
CA VAL A 229 6.50 4.43 -5.76
C VAL A 229 5.57 4.70 -4.59
N GLN A 230 4.28 4.54 -4.80
CA GLN A 230 3.24 4.68 -3.78
C GLN A 230 2.89 3.35 -3.14
N ASN A 231 2.66 2.32 -3.94
CA ASN A 231 2.31 0.99 -3.46
C ASN A 231 3.04 -0.08 -4.27
N VAL A 232 3.40 -1.17 -3.59
CA VAL A 232 3.91 -2.40 -4.21
C VAL A 232 3.04 -3.56 -3.74
N TYR A 233 2.56 -4.36 -4.66
CA TYR A 233 1.80 -5.58 -4.38
C TYR A 233 2.50 -6.77 -5.03
N SER A 234 2.45 -7.91 -4.35
CA SER A 234 3.08 -9.12 -4.85
C SER A 234 2.38 -10.36 -4.29
N ASN A 235 2.62 -11.49 -4.93
CA ASN A 235 2.02 -12.76 -4.57
C ASN A 235 3.01 -13.79 -4.00
N PHE A 236 4.14 -13.33 -3.46
CA PHE A 236 5.15 -14.23 -2.91
C PHE A 236 4.73 -14.84 -1.57
N GLU A 237 5.24 -16.05 -1.32
CA GLU A 237 5.24 -16.71 -0.03
C GLU A 237 6.66 -17.19 0.28
N VAL A 238 7.22 -16.78 1.41
CA VAL A 238 8.57 -17.13 1.86
C VAL A 238 8.50 -17.83 3.21
N SER A 239 9.57 -18.59 3.53
CA SER A 239 9.68 -19.26 4.83
C SER A 239 9.83 -18.25 5.98
N ASP A 240 9.36 -18.64 7.17
CA ASP A 240 9.51 -17.82 8.38
C ASP A 240 10.98 -17.53 8.68
N ALA A 241 11.89 -18.46 8.35
CA ALA A 241 13.33 -18.27 8.52
C ALA A 241 13.87 -17.10 7.68
N VAL A 242 13.44 -16.98 6.41
CA VAL A 242 13.82 -15.88 5.52
C VAL A 242 13.23 -14.57 6.03
N MET A 243 11.98 -14.57 6.50
CA MET A 243 11.35 -13.38 7.07
C MET A 243 12.04 -12.88 8.33
N GLN A 244 12.39 -13.79 9.26
CA GLN A 244 13.10 -13.44 10.48
C GLN A 244 14.49 -12.87 10.19
N LYS A 245 15.24 -13.48 9.27
CA LYS A 245 16.56 -13.00 8.85
C LYS A 245 16.51 -11.61 8.22
N HIS A 246 15.46 -11.30 7.47
CA HIS A 246 15.29 -9.98 6.83
C HIS A 246 14.82 -8.92 7.83
N GLY A 247 14.10 -9.31 8.88
CA GLY A 247 13.58 -8.42 9.93
C GLY A 247 14.52 -8.15 11.10
N ALA A 248 15.67 -8.85 11.18
CA ALA A 248 16.70 -8.67 12.18
C ALA A 248 17.68 -7.58 11.75
#